data_728ea31c0f8f11c64e6aff81066f4103
#
_entry.id   728ea31c0f8f11c64e6aff81066f4103
#
_cell.length_a   1.000
_cell.length_b   1.000
_cell.length_c   1.000
_cell.angle_alpha   90.00
_cell.angle_beta   90.00
_cell.angle_gamma   90.00
#
_symmetry.space_group_name_H-M   'P 1'
#
loop_
_entity.id
_entity.type
_entity.pdbx_description
1 polymer ?
#
loop_
_entity_poly.entity_id
_entity_poly.type
_entity_poly.pdbx_seq_one_letter_code
_entity_poly.pdbx_strand_id
1 'polypeptide(L)' 'MIELCDDDYILYIKGLDNEKLLYEMIKQAVVFNGLAQQEQVTEDDIFRYNMVVNEVYGRMEQ' A
#
# COMPACT_ATOMS: atom_id res chain seq x y z
N MET A 1 3.40 18.40 9.30
CA MET A 1 3.13 17.36 8.31
C MET A 1 2.01 16.48 8.82
N ILE A 2 0.98 16.29 8.02
CA ILE A 2 -0.16 15.48 8.42
C ILE A 2 0.12 14.03 8.02
N GLU A 3 0.22 13.16 9.00
CA GLU A 3 0.32 11.74 8.73
C GLU A 3 -1.07 11.19 8.48
N LEU A 4 -1.22 10.43 7.41
CA LEU A 4 -2.48 9.74 7.17
C LEU A 4 -2.64 8.65 8.21
N CYS A 5 -3.79 8.66 8.88
CA CYS A 5 -4.14 7.55 9.75
C CYS A 5 -4.30 6.29 8.93
N ASP A 6 -4.15 5.14 9.57
CA ASP A 6 -4.31 3.86 8.88
C ASP A 6 -5.68 3.76 8.21
N ASP A 7 -6.73 4.25 8.90
CA ASP A 7 -8.09 4.24 8.34
C ASP A 7 -8.20 5.13 7.10
N ASP A 8 -7.52 6.28 7.10
CA ASP A 8 -7.54 7.18 5.95
C ASP A 8 -6.88 6.53 4.74
N TYR A 9 -5.78 5.82 4.95
CA TYR A 9 -5.11 5.13 3.86
C TYR A 9 -5.98 4.01 3.29
N ILE A 10 -6.66 3.26 4.16
CA ILE A 10 -7.58 2.20 3.73
C ILE A 10 -8.69 2.78 2.86
N LEU A 11 -9.28 3.90 3.28
CA LEU A 11 -10.31 4.57 2.51
C LEU A 11 -9.77 5.06 1.16
N TYR A 12 -8.55 5.57 1.16
CA TYR A 12 -7.91 6.04 -0.06
C TYR A 12 -7.77 4.91 -1.09
N ILE A 13 -7.22 3.77 -0.68
CA ILE A 13 -7.01 2.66 -1.62
C ILE A 13 -8.33 2.02 -2.06
N LYS A 14 -9.35 1.99 -1.20
CA LYS A 14 -10.65 1.46 -1.57
C LYS A 14 -11.35 2.32 -2.61
N GLY A 15 -11.04 3.60 -2.65
CA GLY A 15 -11.60 4.50 -3.64
C GLY A 15 -10.92 4.46 -4.99
N LEU A 16 -9.78 3.79 -5.10
CA LEU A 16 -9.06 3.69 -6.37
C LEU A 16 -9.71 2.66 -7.28
N ASP A 17 -9.69 2.93 -8.59
CA ASP A 17 -10.09 1.91 -9.54
C ASP A 17 -8.99 0.83 -9.64
N ASN A 18 -9.29 -0.27 -10.35
CA ASN A 18 -8.38 -1.40 -10.40
C ASN A 18 -7.01 -1.03 -10.98
N GLU A 19 -7.00 -0.22 -12.02
CA GLU A 19 -5.76 0.19 -12.67
C GLU A 19 -4.91 1.03 -11.73
N LYS A 20 -5.51 2.01 -11.07
CA LYS A 20 -4.80 2.87 -10.14
C LYS A 20 -4.34 2.10 -8.90
N LEU A 21 -5.15 1.14 -8.47
CA LEU A 21 -4.78 0.29 -7.33
C LEU A 21 -3.54 -0.55 -7.65
N LEU A 22 -3.49 -1.14 -8.84
CA LEU A 22 -2.31 -1.91 -9.27
C LEU A 22 -1.08 -1.02 -9.35
N TYR A 23 -1.24 0.21 -9.85
CA TYR A 23 -0.14 1.17 -9.88
C TYR A 23 0.35 1.47 -8.47
N GLU A 24 -0.57 1.69 -7.55
CA GLU A 24 -0.22 1.96 -6.15
C GLU A 24 0.50 0.77 -5.54
N MET A 25 0.07 -0.45 -5.85
CA MET A 25 0.74 -1.65 -5.36
C MET A 25 2.19 -1.72 -5.85
N ILE A 26 2.40 -1.46 -7.13
CA ILE A 26 3.75 -1.47 -7.72
C ILE A 26 4.61 -0.39 -7.05
N LYS A 27 4.06 0.80 -6.88
CA LYS A 27 4.75 1.91 -6.25
C LYS A 27 5.19 1.55 -4.83
N GLN A 28 4.28 0.97 -4.04
CA GLN A 28 4.60 0.57 -2.67
C GLN A 28 5.63 -0.54 -2.64
N ALA A 29 5.55 -1.49 -3.58
CA ALA A 29 6.52 -2.58 -3.64
C ALA A 29 7.93 -2.05 -3.95
N VAL A 30 8.05 -1.09 -4.85
CA VAL A 30 9.33 -0.49 -5.19
C VAL A 30 9.90 0.26 -3.98
N VAL A 31 9.08 1.06 -3.33
CA VAL A 31 9.50 1.78 -2.12
C VAL A 31 9.91 0.80 -1.03
N PHE A 32 9.10 -0.22 -0.80
CA PHE A 32 9.38 -1.21 0.23
C PHE A 32 10.72 -1.92 -0.03
N ASN A 33 10.95 -2.36 -1.27
CA ASN A 33 12.20 -3.04 -1.61
C ASN A 33 13.41 -2.13 -1.45
N GLY A 34 13.29 -0.87 -1.84
CA GLY A 34 14.36 0.10 -1.68
C GLY A 34 14.71 0.33 -0.22
N LEU A 35 13.69 0.51 0.62
CA LEU A 35 13.90 0.72 2.06
C LEU A 35 14.43 -0.54 2.73
N ALA A 36 13.97 -1.71 2.30
CA ALA A 36 14.44 -2.98 2.86
C ALA A 36 15.94 -3.18 2.61
N GLN A 37 16.42 -2.80 1.43
CA GLN A 37 17.84 -2.89 1.12
C GLN A 37 18.68 -1.96 1.97
N GLN A 38 18.10 -0.85 2.43
CA GLN A 38 18.77 0.12 3.29
C GLN A 38 18.48 -0.12 4.76
N GLU A 39 17.72 -1.16 5.07
CA GLU A 39 17.31 -1.49 6.44
C GLU A 39 16.54 -0.35 7.11
N GLN A 40 15.76 0.40 6.33
CA GLN A 40 15.01 1.56 6.81
C GLN A 40 13.50 1.33 6.78
N VAL A 41 13.07 0.09 6.62
CA VAL A 41 11.63 -0.24 6.59
C VAL A 41 11.03 -0.02 7.98
N THR A 42 9.94 0.73 8.04
CA THR A 42 9.19 0.94 9.28
C THR A 42 7.93 0.09 9.28
N GLU A 43 7.29 -0.02 10.45
CA GLU A 43 6.03 -0.74 10.55
C GLU A 43 4.94 -0.11 9.69
N ASP A 44 4.96 1.22 9.55
CA ASP A 44 4.01 1.92 8.71
C ASP A 44 4.15 1.52 7.24
N ASP A 45 5.39 1.36 6.78
CA ASP A 45 5.63 0.94 5.40
C ASP A 45 5.11 -0.47 5.16
N ILE A 46 5.35 -1.37 6.10
CA ILE A 46 4.84 -2.73 6.03
C ILE A 46 3.32 -2.74 6.02
N PHE A 47 2.72 -1.93 6.88
CA PHE A 47 1.27 -1.84 6.98
C PHE A 47 0.64 -1.38 5.66
N ARG A 48 1.18 -0.31 5.07
CA ARG A 48 0.66 0.23 3.81
C ARG A 48 0.76 -0.78 2.69
N TYR A 49 1.91 -1.44 2.58
CA TYR A 49 2.10 -2.45 1.55
C TYR A 49 1.09 -3.58 1.72
N ASN A 50 0.92 -4.08 2.94
CA ASN A 50 -0.02 -5.15 3.22
C ASN A 50 -1.46 -4.73 2.91
N MET A 51 -1.83 -3.50 3.23
CA MET A 51 -3.19 -3.01 2.95
C MET A 51 -3.48 -2.99 1.46
N VAL A 52 -2.53 -2.52 0.66
CA VAL A 52 -2.70 -2.48 -0.79
C VAL A 52 -2.80 -3.90 -1.35
N VAL A 53 -1.92 -4.79 -0.91
CA VAL A 53 -1.91 -6.18 -1.37
C VAL A 53 -3.22 -6.88 -1.02
N ASN A 54 -3.71 -6.68 0.21
CA ASN A 54 -4.96 -7.28 0.65
C ASN A 54 -6.15 -6.77 -0.17
N GLU A 55 -6.16 -5.49 -0.51
CA GLU A 55 -7.23 -4.94 -1.34
C GLU A 55 -7.21 -5.56 -2.74
N VAL A 56 -6.01 -5.72 -3.32
CA VAL A 56 -5.87 -6.36 -4.63
C VAL A 56 -6.41 -7.79 -4.58
N TYR A 57 -6.00 -8.56 -3.58
CA TYR A 57 -6.46 -9.94 -3.44
C TYR A 57 -7.99 -10.01 -3.26
N GLY A 58 -8.54 -9.11 -2.45
CA GLY A 58 -9.97 -9.07 -2.25
C GLY A 58 -10.74 -8.85 -3.56
N ARG A 59 -10.21 -7.98 -4.42
CA ARG A 59 -10.84 -7.73 -5.72
C ARG A 59 -10.69 -8.89 -6.69
N MET A 60 -9.58 -9.62 -6.59
CA MET A 60 -9.33 -10.76 -7.47
C MET A 60 -10.23 -11.95 -7.14
N GLU A 61 -10.70 -12.05 -5.91
CA GLU A 61 -11.57 -13.14 -5.48
C GLU A 61 -13.02 -12.91 -5.85
N GLN A 62 -13.38 -11.75 -6.35
CA GLN A 62 -14.72 -11.44 -6.82
C GLN A 62 -14.89 -11.83 -8.32
#